data_ac1996d235207ad81df8bf620469a1a2
#
_entry.id   ac1996d235207ad81df8bf620469a1a2
#
_cell.length_a   1.000
_cell.length_b   1.000
_cell.length_c   1.000
_cell.angle_alpha   90.00
_cell.angle_beta   90.00
_cell.angle_gamma   90.00
#
_symmetry.space_group_name_H-M   'P 1'
#
loop_
_entity.id
_entity.type
_entity.pdbx_description
1 polymer ?
#
loop_
_entity_poly.entity_id
_entity_poly.type
_entity_poly.pdbx_seq_one_letter_code
_entity_poly.pdbx_strand_id
1 'polypeptide(L)'
;MYFIEILKSIFFGIVEGITEWLPISSTGHLILVEEFVQYKDQNEAFMSMFNVVIQLGAILAVMVIYFNKLNPFKPGKTKVEVRRTWQLWSKVFVATLPLLLVFKLDDWFDDNFHNMVSVAIMLIIYGVAFIYLEKRNKAQAIEPTVTELDKLPYKTALYIGLFQVLALFPGTSRSGATIVGGLLNGTSRSVVTEFTFYLGIPVMFGASALKIFKFIKAGQLLSFGQLFLLLVAMGVAFAVSMVAIRFLTSYVKKHDFTLFGKYRIVLGSVLLLYSFVRLFV
;
A
#
# COMPACT_ATOMS: atom_id res chain seq x y z
N MET A 1 -12.23 29.87 -3.47
CA MET A 1 -12.84 28.53 -3.33
C MET A 1 -11.95 27.45 -3.91
N TYR A 2 -11.52 27.55 -5.15
CA TYR A 2 -10.66 26.56 -5.82
C TYR A 2 -9.28 26.34 -5.15
N PHE A 3 -8.69 27.40 -4.57
CA PHE A 3 -7.40 27.33 -3.86
C PHE A 3 -7.45 26.38 -2.64
N ILE A 4 -8.56 26.35 -1.90
CA ILE A 4 -8.73 25.47 -0.74
C ILE A 4 -8.79 23.99 -1.21
N GLU A 5 -9.45 23.71 -2.34
CA GLU A 5 -9.52 22.35 -2.89
C GLU A 5 -8.13 21.86 -3.35
N ILE A 6 -7.28 22.76 -3.87
CA ILE A 6 -5.88 22.44 -4.19
C ILE A 6 -5.09 22.08 -2.92
N LEU A 7 -5.25 22.85 -1.82
CA LEU A 7 -4.60 22.55 -0.56
C LEU A 7 -5.03 21.18 0.01
N LYS A 8 -6.32 20.84 -0.13
CA LYS A 8 -6.80 19.50 0.23
C LYS A 8 -6.14 18.42 -0.61
N SER A 9 -6.05 18.61 -1.93
CA SER A 9 -5.38 17.65 -2.82
C SER A 9 -3.90 17.46 -2.46
N ILE A 10 -3.20 18.54 -2.12
CA ILE A 10 -1.83 18.47 -1.60
C ILE A 10 -1.80 17.64 -0.31
N PHE A 11 -2.71 17.88 0.62
CA PHE A 11 -2.77 17.15 1.89
C PHE A 11 -3.05 15.66 1.69
N PHE A 12 -4.04 15.28 0.85
CA PHE A 12 -4.29 13.90 0.47
C PHE A 12 -3.06 13.24 -0.16
N GLY A 13 -2.38 13.94 -1.07
CA GLY A 13 -1.15 13.45 -1.69
C GLY A 13 0.00 13.24 -0.69
N ILE A 14 0.13 14.11 0.32
CA ILE A 14 1.13 13.94 1.40
C ILE A 14 0.80 12.70 2.23
N VAL A 15 -0.45 12.56 2.66
CA VAL A 15 -0.89 11.41 3.48
C VAL A 15 -0.68 10.11 2.71
N GLU A 16 -1.12 10.05 1.46
CA GLU A 16 -0.93 8.88 0.60
C GLU A 16 0.55 8.56 0.41
N GLY A 17 1.36 9.56 0.04
CA GLY A 17 2.78 9.36 -0.24
C GLY A 17 3.60 8.87 0.95
N ILE A 18 3.19 9.21 2.17
CA ILE A 18 3.81 8.69 3.40
C ILE A 18 3.29 7.29 3.71
N THR A 19 1.97 7.12 3.75
CA THR A 19 1.32 5.98 4.41
C THR A 19 1.22 4.74 3.53
N GLU A 20 1.34 4.88 2.21
CA GLU A 20 1.31 3.74 1.29
C GLU A 20 2.52 2.82 1.44
N TRP A 21 3.70 3.38 1.66
CA TRP A 21 4.94 2.61 1.76
C TRP A 21 5.20 2.10 3.16
N LEU A 22 4.89 2.90 4.16
CA LEU A 22 4.97 2.51 5.55
C LEU A 22 3.87 1.47 5.85
N PRO A 23 4.16 0.39 6.58
CA PRO A 23 3.15 -0.64 6.84
C PRO A 23 2.12 -0.21 7.91
N ILE A 24 1.47 0.96 7.68
CA ILE A 24 0.55 1.63 8.62
C ILE A 24 -0.87 1.84 8.08
N SER A 25 -1.15 1.43 6.83
CA SER A 25 -2.43 1.53 6.12
C SER A 25 -2.78 2.93 5.59
N SER A 26 -2.49 3.18 4.32
CA SER A 26 -2.93 4.40 3.61
C SER A 26 -4.46 4.54 3.62
N THR A 27 -5.20 3.49 3.31
CA THR A 27 -6.68 3.48 3.37
C THR A 27 -7.20 3.94 4.73
N GLY A 28 -6.61 3.44 5.83
CA GLY A 28 -7.02 3.85 7.17
C GLY A 28 -6.80 5.34 7.45
N HIS A 29 -5.72 5.90 6.92
CA HIS A 29 -5.43 7.32 7.05
C HIS A 29 -6.33 8.18 6.15
N LEU A 30 -6.58 7.74 4.92
CA LEU A 30 -7.45 8.48 4.00
C LEU A 30 -8.89 8.54 4.51
N ILE A 31 -9.44 7.44 5.05
CA ILE A 31 -10.77 7.43 5.70
C ILE A 31 -10.82 8.44 6.86
N LEU A 32 -9.77 8.48 7.68
CA LEU A 32 -9.70 9.47 8.76
C LEU A 32 -9.60 10.90 8.21
N VAL A 33 -8.81 11.11 7.17
CA VAL A 33 -8.69 12.44 6.54
C VAL A 33 -10.03 12.89 5.95
N GLU A 34 -10.77 12.01 5.28
CA GLU A 34 -12.07 12.32 4.70
C GLU A 34 -13.12 12.73 5.74
N GLU A 35 -13.03 12.23 6.96
CA GLU A 35 -13.92 12.65 8.05
C GLU A 35 -13.80 14.14 8.37
N PHE A 36 -12.58 14.71 8.26
CA PHE A 36 -12.30 16.10 8.62
C PHE A 36 -12.05 17.03 7.42
N VAL A 37 -11.63 16.46 6.29
CA VAL A 37 -11.21 17.20 5.10
C VAL A 37 -12.04 16.75 3.90
N GLN A 38 -13.25 17.28 3.80
CA GLN A 38 -14.15 16.99 2.69
C GLN A 38 -14.01 18.00 1.57
N TYR A 39 -14.00 17.52 0.32
CA TYR A 39 -14.12 18.41 -0.83
C TYR A 39 -15.54 18.96 -0.94
N LYS A 40 -15.65 20.22 -1.34
CA LYS A 40 -16.93 20.80 -1.76
C LYS A 40 -17.30 20.26 -3.14
N ASP A 41 -18.57 19.97 -3.32
CA ASP A 41 -19.15 19.65 -4.63
C ASP A 41 -18.54 18.38 -5.31
N GLN A 42 -17.90 17.48 -4.54
CA GLN A 42 -17.44 16.18 -5.06
C GLN A 42 -18.39 15.08 -4.61
N ASN A 43 -18.73 14.17 -5.54
CA ASN A 43 -19.56 13.02 -5.23
C ASN A 43 -18.74 11.83 -4.74
N GLU A 44 -19.40 10.87 -4.09
CA GLU A 44 -18.77 9.65 -3.55
C GLU A 44 -18.06 8.84 -4.64
N ALA A 45 -18.61 8.80 -5.86
CA ALA A 45 -18.00 8.07 -6.97
C ALA A 45 -16.63 8.66 -7.35
N PHE A 46 -16.51 9.99 -7.35
CA PHE A 46 -15.23 10.66 -7.57
C PHE A 46 -14.25 10.36 -6.44
N MET A 47 -14.66 10.45 -5.17
CA MET A 47 -13.80 10.21 -4.03
C MET A 47 -13.31 8.76 -3.98
N SER A 48 -14.20 7.78 -4.22
CA SER A 48 -13.82 6.37 -4.32
C SER A 48 -12.78 6.11 -5.42
N MET A 49 -12.93 6.75 -6.57
CA MET A 49 -11.94 6.67 -7.66
C MET A 49 -10.66 7.43 -7.30
N PHE A 50 -10.77 8.65 -6.76
CA PHE A 50 -9.65 9.52 -6.40
C PHE A 50 -8.69 8.83 -5.43
N ASN A 51 -9.18 8.26 -4.34
CA ASN A 51 -8.36 7.60 -3.31
C ASN A 51 -7.55 6.42 -3.82
N VAL A 52 -8.05 5.72 -4.84
CA VAL A 52 -7.31 4.61 -5.45
C VAL A 52 -6.34 5.13 -6.52
N VAL A 53 -6.74 6.13 -7.30
CA VAL A 53 -5.93 6.61 -8.43
C VAL A 53 -4.74 7.47 -7.97
N ILE A 54 -4.83 8.17 -6.83
CA ILE A 54 -3.67 8.91 -6.29
C ILE A 54 -2.50 7.98 -5.98
N GLN A 55 -2.73 6.68 -5.72
CA GLN A 55 -1.70 5.66 -5.55
C GLN A 55 -0.81 5.51 -6.79
N LEU A 56 -1.30 5.84 -8.00
CA LEU A 56 -0.47 5.85 -9.19
C LEU A 56 0.70 6.84 -9.07
N GLY A 57 0.49 7.98 -8.41
CA GLY A 57 1.58 8.89 -8.08
C GLY A 57 2.63 8.23 -7.20
N ALA A 58 2.18 7.55 -6.15
CA ALA A 58 3.05 6.84 -5.23
C ALA A 58 3.85 5.72 -5.92
N ILE A 59 3.21 4.87 -6.73
CA ILE A 59 3.89 3.74 -7.39
C ILE A 59 4.90 4.19 -8.47
N LEU A 60 4.68 5.32 -9.11
CA LEU A 60 5.65 5.90 -10.04
C LEU A 60 6.98 6.20 -9.33
N ALA A 61 6.97 6.56 -8.04
CA ALA A 61 8.19 6.76 -7.26
C ALA A 61 9.01 5.46 -7.13
N VAL A 62 8.36 4.30 -6.93
CA VAL A 62 9.05 2.99 -6.96
C VAL A 62 9.68 2.74 -8.31
N MET A 63 8.93 2.97 -9.39
CA MET A 63 9.44 2.73 -10.75
C MET A 63 10.66 3.60 -11.06
N VAL A 64 10.69 4.83 -10.56
CA VAL A 64 11.83 5.75 -10.72
C VAL A 64 13.01 5.32 -9.85
N ILE A 65 12.81 5.08 -8.55
CA ILE A 65 13.88 4.70 -7.62
C ILE A 65 14.55 3.39 -8.05
N TYR A 66 13.75 2.43 -8.46
CA TYR A 66 14.21 1.08 -8.81
C TYR A 66 14.28 0.83 -10.33
N PHE A 67 14.25 1.90 -11.13
CA PHE A 67 14.24 1.79 -12.59
C PHE A 67 15.31 0.84 -13.14
N ASN A 68 16.51 0.95 -12.61
CA ASN A 68 17.64 0.11 -13.04
C ASN A 68 17.45 -1.38 -12.74
N LYS A 69 16.79 -1.71 -11.64
CA LYS A 69 16.47 -3.10 -11.26
C LYS A 69 15.29 -3.65 -12.07
N LEU A 70 14.29 -2.81 -12.31
CA LEU A 70 13.01 -3.20 -12.92
C LEU A 70 13.04 -3.24 -14.46
N ASN A 71 13.91 -2.44 -15.10
CA ASN A 71 13.97 -2.36 -16.56
C ASN A 71 14.91 -3.44 -17.16
N PRO A 72 14.35 -4.50 -17.82
CA PRO A 72 15.18 -5.53 -18.47
C PRO A 72 15.88 -5.04 -19.74
N PHE A 73 15.42 -3.93 -20.32
CA PHE A 73 15.92 -3.37 -21.58
C PHE A 73 16.97 -2.26 -21.38
N LYS A 74 17.41 -2.03 -20.13
CA LYS A 74 18.38 -0.98 -19.84
C LYS A 74 19.69 -1.26 -20.60
N PRO A 75 20.21 -0.30 -21.39
CA PRO A 75 21.50 -0.44 -22.04
C PRO A 75 22.63 -0.75 -21.04
N GLY A 76 23.55 -1.61 -21.42
CA GLY A 76 24.69 -2.00 -20.57
C GLY A 76 24.43 -3.14 -19.60
N LYS A 77 23.20 -3.65 -19.47
CA LYS A 77 22.94 -4.87 -18.69
C LYS A 77 23.56 -6.11 -19.34
N THR A 78 24.20 -6.93 -18.53
CA THR A 78 24.66 -8.26 -18.93
C THR A 78 23.47 -9.21 -19.12
N LYS A 79 23.66 -10.30 -19.88
CA LYS A 79 22.62 -11.34 -20.06
C LYS A 79 22.14 -11.92 -18.70
N VAL A 80 23.02 -12.00 -17.71
CA VAL A 80 22.69 -12.49 -16.36
C VAL A 80 21.78 -11.50 -15.65
N GLU A 81 22.07 -10.20 -15.70
CA GLU A 81 21.24 -9.17 -15.08
C GLU A 81 19.87 -9.07 -15.74
N VAL A 82 19.79 -9.18 -17.06
CA VAL A 82 18.51 -9.25 -17.78
C VAL A 82 17.68 -10.44 -17.32
N ARG A 83 18.30 -11.64 -17.24
CA ARG A 83 17.64 -12.85 -16.74
C ARG A 83 17.13 -12.67 -15.29
N ARG A 84 17.92 -12.09 -14.38
CA ARG A 84 17.52 -11.78 -13.00
C ARG A 84 16.33 -10.82 -12.96
N THR A 85 16.30 -9.80 -13.81
CA THR A 85 15.17 -8.88 -13.91
C THR A 85 13.89 -9.61 -14.35
N TRP A 86 13.96 -10.50 -15.33
CA TRP A 86 12.80 -11.30 -15.76
C TRP A 86 12.36 -12.31 -14.69
N GLN A 87 13.29 -12.91 -13.95
CA GLN A 87 12.99 -13.76 -12.82
C GLN A 87 12.31 -12.99 -11.68
N LEU A 88 12.70 -11.74 -11.44
CA LEU A 88 12.01 -10.86 -10.50
C LEU A 88 10.57 -10.61 -10.93
N TRP A 89 10.35 -10.22 -12.18
CA TRP A 89 9.01 -9.99 -12.71
C TRP A 89 8.13 -11.23 -12.70
N SER A 90 8.69 -12.42 -12.99
CA SER A 90 7.92 -13.66 -12.89
C SER A 90 7.52 -13.98 -11.45
N LYS A 91 8.37 -13.69 -10.44
CA LYS A 91 8.00 -13.83 -9.02
C LYS A 91 6.93 -12.83 -8.61
N VAL A 92 7.01 -11.57 -9.08
CA VAL A 92 5.97 -10.55 -8.89
C VAL A 92 4.65 -11.01 -9.51
N PHE A 93 4.68 -11.55 -10.73
CA PHE A 93 3.50 -12.10 -11.38
C PHE A 93 2.88 -13.24 -10.56
N VAL A 94 3.68 -14.22 -10.13
CA VAL A 94 3.20 -15.34 -9.27
C VAL A 94 2.58 -14.81 -7.98
N ALA A 95 3.17 -13.80 -7.34
CA ALA A 95 2.62 -13.18 -6.14
C ALA A 95 1.35 -12.35 -6.39
N THR A 96 1.09 -11.92 -7.63
CA THR A 96 -0.14 -11.19 -8.00
C THR A 96 -1.31 -12.14 -8.24
N LEU A 97 -1.06 -13.39 -8.66
CA LEU A 97 -2.10 -14.37 -9.02
C LEU A 97 -3.18 -14.57 -7.94
N PRO A 98 -2.88 -14.75 -6.64
CA PRO A 98 -3.90 -14.95 -5.63
C PRO A 98 -4.92 -13.81 -5.59
N LEU A 99 -4.46 -12.56 -5.69
CA LEU A 99 -5.35 -11.40 -5.71
C LEU A 99 -6.19 -11.33 -6.98
N LEU A 100 -5.63 -11.70 -8.14
CA LEU A 100 -6.38 -11.77 -9.40
C LEU A 100 -7.49 -12.82 -9.39
N LEU A 101 -7.35 -13.91 -8.61
CA LEU A 101 -8.38 -14.93 -8.48
C LEU A 101 -9.60 -14.45 -7.68
N VAL A 102 -9.38 -13.50 -6.77
CA VAL A 102 -10.40 -13.02 -5.84
C VAL A 102 -10.79 -11.56 -6.06
N PHE A 103 -10.29 -10.90 -7.10
CA PHE A 103 -10.53 -9.47 -7.35
C PHE A 103 -12.00 -9.06 -7.40
N LYS A 104 -12.90 -10.00 -7.79
CA LYS A 104 -14.35 -9.77 -7.80
C LYS A 104 -14.95 -9.59 -6.40
N LEU A 105 -14.24 -10.00 -5.36
CA LEU A 105 -14.65 -9.83 -3.98
C LEU A 105 -14.33 -8.42 -3.45
N ASP A 106 -13.53 -7.63 -4.17
CA ASP A 106 -13.11 -6.28 -3.77
C ASP A 106 -14.32 -5.39 -3.41
N ASP A 107 -15.31 -5.33 -4.28
CA ASP A 107 -16.53 -4.56 -4.05
C ASP A 107 -17.29 -5.06 -2.82
N TRP A 108 -17.40 -6.38 -2.64
CA TRP A 108 -18.07 -6.95 -1.47
C TRP A 108 -17.36 -6.61 -0.17
N PHE A 109 -16.02 -6.63 -0.16
CA PHE A 109 -15.25 -6.21 1.00
C PHE A 109 -15.34 -4.70 1.25
N ASP A 110 -15.31 -3.90 0.20
CA ASP A 110 -15.47 -2.45 0.27
C ASP A 110 -16.85 -2.09 0.85
N ASP A 111 -17.93 -2.67 0.32
CA ASP A 111 -19.31 -2.40 0.74
C ASP A 111 -19.57 -2.80 2.21
N ASN A 112 -18.93 -3.88 2.71
CA ASN A 112 -19.21 -4.40 4.05
C ASN A 112 -18.23 -3.92 5.12
N PHE A 113 -16.99 -3.61 4.77
CA PHE A 113 -15.90 -3.33 5.72
C PHE A 113 -15.24 -1.95 5.56
N HIS A 114 -15.64 -1.14 4.57
CA HIS A 114 -15.12 0.21 4.38
C HIS A 114 -15.74 1.19 5.39
N ASN A 115 -15.49 0.92 6.67
CA ASN A 115 -15.94 1.76 7.75
C ASN A 115 -14.86 1.89 8.83
N MET A 116 -14.93 2.95 9.61
CA MET A 116 -13.91 3.31 10.59
C MET A 116 -13.66 2.21 11.64
N VAL A 117 -14.68 1.48 12.06
CA VAL A 117 -14.57 0.42 13.08
C VAL A 117 -13.80 -0.77 12.51
N SER A 118 -14.15 -1.24 11.32
CA SER A 118 -13.46 -2.34 10.64
C SER A 118 -11.98 -2.01 10.40
N VAL A 119 -11.71 -0.79 9.92
CA VAL A 119 -10.35 -0.27 9.71
C VAL A 119 -9.56 -0.26 11.01
N ALA A 120 -10.15 0.24 12.10
CA ALA A 120 -9.51 0.31 13.40
C ALA A 120 -9.15 -1.08 13.95
N ILE A 121 -10.07 -2.05 13.81
CA ILE A 121 -9.84 -3.44 14.23
C ILE A 121 -8.66 -4.03 13.44
N MET A 122 -8.62 -3.86 12.12
CA MET A 122 -7.54 -4.40 11.28
C MET A 122 -6.20 -3.70 11.54
N LEU A 123 -6.21 -2.40 11.86
CA LEU A 123 -5.02 -1.69 12.34
C LEU A 123 -4.46 -2.35 13.60
N ILE A 124 -5.29 -2.63 14.59
CA ILE A 124 -4.88 -3.26 15.85
C ILE A 124 -4.37 -4.68 15.62
N ILE A 125 -5.10 -5.51 14.86
CA ILE A 125 -4.73 -6.91 14.57
C ILE A 125 -3.33 -6.97 13.93
N TYR A 126 -3.09 -6.19 12.89
CA TYR A 126 -1.79 -6.17 12.22
C TYR A 126 -0.71 -5.48 13.04
N GLY A 127 -1.10 -4.50 13.88
CA GLY A 127 -0.19 -3.90 14.85
C GLY A 127 0.33 -4.93 15.84
N VAL A 128 -0.55 -5.76 16.39
CA VAL A 128 -0.20 -6.89 17.28
C VAL A 128 0.62 -7.92 16.52
N ALA A 129 0.23 -8.27 15.29
CA ALA A 129 0.96 -9.23 14.46
C ALA A 129 2.42 -8.81 14.24
N PHE A 130 2.69 -7.55 13.90
CA PHE A 130 4.06 -7.05 13.76
C PHE A 130 4.86 -7.19 15.05
N ILE A 131 4.32 -6.74 16.18
CA ILE A 131 5.01 -6.80 17.48
C ILE A 131 5.27 -8.24 17.88
N TYR A 132 4.28 -9.12 17.70
CA TYR A 132 4.40 -10.54 18.03
C TYR A 132 5.48 -11.23 17.19
N LEU A 133 5.47 -11.03 15.87
CA LEU A 133 6.45 -11.65 14.97
C LEU A 133 7.87 -11.20 15.27
N GLU A 134 8.08 -9.90 15.48
CA GLU A 134 9.40 -9.37 15.78
C GLU A 134 9.92 -9.89 17.15
N LYS A 135 9.06 -9.91 18.17
CA LYS A 135 9.41 -10.48 19.48
C LYS A 135 9.71 -11.97 19.39
N ARG A 136 8.89 -12.75 18.69
CA ARG A 136 9.09 -14.19 18.49
C ARG A 136 10.41 -14.46 17.79
N ASN A 137 10.67 -13.78 16.68
CA ASN A 137 11.89 -14.01 15.91
C ASN A 137 13.14 -13.66 16.72
N LYS A 138 13.08 -12.59 17.52
CA LYS A 138 14.17 -12.21 18.44
C LYS A 138 14.35 -13.22 19.56
N ALA A 139 13.27 -13.66 20.21
CA ALA A 139 13.32 -14.59 21.35
C ALA A 139 13.83 -15.98 20.95
N GLN A 140 13.48 -16.43 19.73
CA GLN A 140 13.89 -17.75 19.20
C GLN A 140 15.17 -17.67 18.35
N ALA A 141 15.84 -16.52 18.28
CA ALA A 141 17.01 -16.27 17.43
C ALA A 141 16.82 -16.76 15.98
N ILE A 142 15.59 -16.51 15.41
CA ILE A 142 15.26 -16.93 14.04
C ILE A 142 16.01 -16.06 13.05
N GLU A 143 17.00 -16.62 12.40
CA GLU A 143 17.71 -15.95 11.32
C GLU A 143 16.95 -16.10 9.99
N PRO A 144 16.89 -15.02 9.18
CA PRO A 144 16.22 -15.08 7.90
C PRO A 144 16.97 -16.01 6.94
N THR A 145 16.24 -16.91 6.29
CA THR A 145 16.78 -17.83 5.29
C THR A 145 16.92 -17.18 3.90
N VAL A 146 16.16 -16.13 3.63
CA VAL A 146 16.19 -15.37 2.36
C VAL A 146 16.65 -13.94 2.64
N THR A 147 17.95 -13.70 2.40
CA THR A 147 18.61 -12.41 2.65
C THR A 147 18.90 -11.62 1.36
N GLU A 148 18.70 -12.23 0.20
CA GLU A 148 18.91 -11.63 -1.12
C GLU A 148 17.65 -11.79 -1.97
N LEU A 149 17.24 -10.73 -2.66
CA LEU A 149 16.03 -10.72 -3.48
C LEU A 149 16.10 -11.73 -4.65
N ASP A 150 17.25 -11.87 -5.26
CA ASP A 150 17.47 -12.81 -6.37
C ASP A 150 17.22 -14.27 -5.94
N LYS A 151 17.50 -14.58 -4.66
CA LYS A 151 17.32 -15.91 -4.06
C LYS A 151 15.91 -16.15 -3.51
N LEU A 152 14.98 -15.18 -3.60
CA LEU A 152 13.59 -15.36 -3.17
C LEU A 152 12.95 -16.56 -3.91
N PRO A 153 12.47 -17.62 -3.21
CA PRO A 153 11.81 -18.74 -3.87
C PRO A 153 10.44 -18.37 -4.44
N TYR A 154 10.00 -18.97 -5.53
CA TYR A 154 8.64 -18.80 -6.07
C TYR A 154 7.56 -19.16 -5.06
N LYS A 155 7.79 -20.21 -4.26
CA LYS A 155 6.89 -20.62 -3.17
C LYS A 155 6.68 -19.48 -2.17
N THR A 156 7.77 -18.82 -1.75
CA THR A 156 7.71 -17.68 -0.84
C THR A 156 7.02 -16.47 -1.50
N ALA A 157 7.28 -16.21 -2.79
CA ALA A 157 6.58 -15.17 -3.53
C ALA A 157 5.06 -15.44 -3.57
N LEU A 158 4.64 -16.68 -3.81
CA LEU A 158 3.23 -17.07 -3.78
C LEU A 158 2.61 -16.88 -2.38
N TYR A 159 3.30 -17.26 -1.31
CA TYR A 159 2.82 -17.02 0.06
C TYR A 159 2.67 -15.54 0.37
N ILE A 160 3.62 -14.69 -0.05
CA ILE A 160 3.49 -13.24 0.07
C ILE A 160 2.24 -12.76 -0.66
N GLY A 161 1.97 -13.31 -1.85
CA GLY A 161 0.75 -13.02 -2.62
C GLY A 161 -0.53 -13.51 -1.96
N LEU A 162 -0.53 -14.66 -1.29
CA LEU A 162 -1.67 -15.13 -0.49
C LEU A 162 -1.97 -14.17 0.69
N PHE A 163 -0.92 -13.72 1.37
CA PHE A 163 -1.09 -12.70 2.42
C PHE A 163 -1.60 -11.37 1.87
N GLN A 164 -1.24 -11.00 0.64
CA GLN A 164 -1.76 -9.81 -0.01
C GLN A 164 -3.29 -9.83 -0.16
N VAL A 165 -3.91 -10.99 -0.32
CA VAL A 165 -5.39 -11.13 -0.38
C VAL A 165 -6.05 -10.56 0.88
N LEU A 166 -5.40 -10.66 2.04
CA LEU A 166 -5.92 -10.10 3.28
C LEU A 166 -6.04 -8.56 3.24
N ALA A 167 -5.37 -7.91 2.29
CA ALA A 167 -5.48 -6.47 2.08
C ALA A 167 -6.82 -6.04 1.45
N LEU A 168 -7.67 -6.98 1.02
CA LEU A 168 -9.08 -6.71 0.69
C LEU A 168 -9.85 -6.19 1.90
N PHE A 169 -9.47 -6.54 3.12
CA PHE A 169 -10.01 -5.91 4.32
C PHE A 169 -9.43 -4.51 4.48
N PRO A 170 -10.25 -3.44 4.43
CA PRO A 170 -9.80 -2.08 4.66
C PRO A 170 -9.11 -1.95 6.03
N GLY A 171 -8.01 -1.21 6.09
CA GLY A 171 -7.21 -1.10 7.33
C GLY A 171 -6.06 -2.10 7.45
N THR A 172 -6.12 -3.24 6.75
CA THR A 172 -5.03 -4.25 6.76
C THR A 172 -3.69 -3.66 6.33
N SER A 173 -3.66 -2.82 5.31
CA SER A 173 -2.48 -2.39 4.55
C SER A 173 -1.91 -3.49 3.66
N ARG A 174 -1.86 -3.23 2.37
CA ARG A 174 -1.23 -4.15 1.40
C ARG A 174 0.23 -4.42 1.75
N SER A 175 1.01 -3.35 1.98
CA SER A 175 2.41 -3.49 2.39
C SER A 175 2.54 -4.19 3.75
N GLY A 176 1.64 -3.94 4.69
CA GLY A 176 1.61 -4.63 5.98
C GLY A 176 1.39 -6.13 5.85
N ALA A 177 0.39 -6.54 5.08
CA ALA A 177 0.08 -7.96 4.86
C ALA A 177 1.22 -8.72 4.17
N THR A 178 1.78 -8.16 3.11
CA THR A 178 2.88 -8.78 2.35
C THR A 178 4.16 -8.88 3.18
N ILE A 179 4.47 -7.88 4.00
CA ILE A 179 5.62 -7.91 4.92
C ILE A 179 5.43 -9.02 5.96
N VAL A 180 4.26 -9.12 6.60
CA VAL A 180 3.95 -10.20 7.54
C VAL A 180 4.11 -11.57 6.87
N GLY A 181 3.53 -11.74 5.67
CA GLY A 181 3.65 -12.97 4.90
C GLY A 181 5.09 -13.36 4.59
N GLY A 182 5.92 -12.39 4.20
CA GLY A 182 7.33 -12.64 3.92
C GLY A 182 8.15 -12.99 5.18
N LEU A 183 7.97 -12.24 6.27
CA LEU A 183 8.65 -12.51 7.54
C LEU A 183 8.32 -13.90 8.09
N LEU A 184 7.05 -14.34 7.98
CA LEU A 184 6.63 -15.70 8.36
C LEU A 184 7.28 -16.77 7.50
N ASN A 185 7.66 -16.47 6.26
CA ASN A 185 8.31 -17.39 5.34
C ASN A 185 9.83 -17.19 5.26
N GLY A 186 10.44 -16.63 6.31
CA GLY A 186 11.89 -16.56 6.47
C GLY A 186 12.60 -15.53 5.61
N THR A 187 11.89 -14.52 5.06
CA THR A 187 12.57 -13.41 4.36
C THR A 187 13.12 -12.39 5.35
N SER A 188 14.25 -11.79 5.00
CA SER A 188 14.77 -10.64 5.75
C SER A 188 13.85 -9.43 5.56
N ARG A 189 13.87 -8.50 6.52
CA ARG A 189 13.09 -7.24 6.47
C ARG A 189 13.35 -6.45 5.20
N SER A 190 14.61 -6.34 4.79
CA SER A 190 15.00 -5.62 3.58
C SER A 190 14.45 -6.27 2.30
N VAL A 191 14.54 -7.61 2.18
CA VAL A 191 14.07 -8.34 1.01
C VAL A 191 12.56 -8.26 0.88
N VAL A 192 11.81 -8.50 1.96
CA VAL A 192 10.35 -8.45 1.89
C VAL A 192 9.84 -7.03 1.61
N THR A 193 10.46 -6.01 2.20
CA THR A 193 10.10 -4.61 1.95
C THR A 193 10.30 -4.25 0.48
N GLU A 194 11.46 -4.57 -0.10
CA GLU A 194 11.76 -4.30 -1.49
C GLU A 194 10.83 -5.09 -2.44
N PHE A 195 10.58 -6.37 -2.16
CA PHE A 195 9.66 -7.18 -2.94
C PHE A 195 8.21 -6.65 -2.87
N THR A 196 7.78 -6.20 -1.71
CA THR A 196 6.47 -5.56 -1.50
C THR A 196 6.28 -4.32 -2.37
N PHE A 197 7.32 -3.50 -2.54
CA PHE A 197 7.27 -2.35 -3.45
C PHE A 197 7.05 -2.78 -4.91
N TYR A 198 7.77 -3.80 -5.37
CA TYR A 198 7.62 -4.28 -6.75
C TYR A 198 6.27 -4.96 -6.99
N LEU A 199 5.77 -5.69 -6.00
CA LEU A 199 4.45 -6.31 -6.04
C LEU A 199 3.34 -5.25 -6.11
N GLY A 200 3.55 -4.07 -5.54
CA GLY A 200 2.66 -2.92 -5.66
C GLY A 200 2.44 -2.46 -7.10
N ILE A 201 3.41 -2.61 -8.00
CA ILE A 201 3.32 -2.10 -9.37
C ILE A 201 2.11 -2.68 -10.11
N PRO A 202 2.01 -3.99 -10.38
CA PRO A 202 0.87 -4.53 -11.11
C PRO A 202 -0.45 -4.36 -10.35
N VAL A 203 -0.43 -4.41 -9.02
CA VAL A 203 -1.63 -4.32 -8.19
C VAL A 203 -2.24 -2.92 -8.24
N MET A 204 -1.44 -1.87 -8.03
CA MET A 204 -1.94 -0.49 -8.00
C MET A 204 -2.37 -0.02 -9.40
N PHE A 205 -1.63 -0.41 -10.45
CA PHE A 205 -2.07 -0.15 -11.83
C PHE A 205 -3.38 -0.87 -12.13
N GLY A 206 -3.53 -2.14 -11.73
CA GLY A 206 -4.75 -2.91 -11.93
C GLY A 206 -5.94 -2.34 -11.17
N ALA A 207 -5.77 -2.00 -9.89
CA ALA A 207 -6.81 -1.41 -9.06
C ALA A 207 -7.25 -0.03 -9.61
N SER A 208 -6.31 0.83 -9.97
CA SER A 208 -6.61 2.15 -10.53
C SER A 208 -7.34 2.03 -11.88
N ALA A 209 -6.89 1.14 -12.77
CA ALA A 209 -7.55 0.90 -14.04
C ALA A 209 -9.00 0.40 -13.84
N LEU A 210 -9.22 -0.51 -12.87
CA LEU A 210 -10.55 -1.02 -12.54
C LEU A 210 -11.47 0.09 -11.99
N LYS A 211 -10.98 0.92 -11.05
CA LYS A 211 -11.77 2.03 -10.48
C LYS A 211 -12.10 3.09 -11.54
N ILE A 212 -11.16 3.45 -12.41
CA ILE A 212 -11.41 4.36 -13.55
C ILE A 212 -12.46 3.75 -14.50
N PHE A 213 -12.32 2.47 -14.83
CA PHE A 213 -13.29 1.78 -15.70
C PHE A 213 -14.69 1.78 -15.08
N LYS A 214 -14.82 1.47 -13.79
CA LYS A 214 -16.12 1.50 -13.09
C LYS A 214 -16.71 2.91 -13.05
N PHE A 215 -15.89 3.94 -12.81
CA PHE A 215 -16.30 5.34 -12.82
C PHE A 215 -16.89 5.76 -14.18
N ILE A 216 -16.20 5.42 -15.28
CA ILE A 216 -16.69 5.72 -16.64
C ILE A 216 -17.93 4.90 -16.95
N LYS A 217 -17.98 3.61 -16.59
CA LYS A 217 -19.15 2.73 -16.82
C LYS A 217 -20.40 3.22 -16.07
N ALA A 218 -20.25 3.88 -14.92
CA ALA A 218 -21.32 4.51 -14.17
C ALA A 218 -21.81 5.84 -14.81
N GLY A 219 -21.36 6.17 -16.03
CA GLY A 219 -21.72 7.41 -16.73
C GLY A 219 -21.04 8.65 -16.18
N GLN A 220 -20.05 8.51 -15.33
CA GLN A 220 -19.30 9.62 -14.75
C GLN A 220 -18.15 10.03 -15.66
N LEU A 221 -17.92 11.32 -15.79
CA LEU A 221 -16.78 11.89 -16.52
C LEU A 221 -16.06 12.89 -15.62
N LEU A 222 -14.75 12.86 -15.65
CA LEU A 222 -13.94 13.83 -14.92
C LEU A 222 -14.10 15.23 -15.56
N SER A 223 -14.49 16.19 -14.75
CA SER A 223 -14.36 17.59 -15.14
C SER A 223 -12.88 17.98 -15.18
N PHE A 224 -12.55 19.06 -15.89
CA PHE A 224 -11.19 19.58 -15.92
C PHE A 224 -10.67 19.92 -14.51
N GLY A 225 -11.53 20.44 -13.64
CA GLY A 225 -11.20 20.72 -12.25
C GLY A 225 -10.86 19.45 -11.45
N GLN A 226 -11.66 18.41 -11.57
CA GLN A 226 -11.41 17.12 -10.92
C GLN A 226 -10.11 16.47 -11.39
N LEU A 227 -9.86 16.49 -12.71
CA LEU A 227 -8.61 15.97 -13.27
C LEU A 227 -7.41 16.75 -12.74
N PHE A 228 -7.51 18.09 -12.66
CA PHE A 228 -6.43 18.91 -12.11
C PHE A 228 -6.15 18.58 -10.64
N LEU A 229 -7.18 18.49 -9.78
CA LEU A 229 -7.05 18.14 -8.37
C LEU A 229 -6.39 16.74 -8.20
N LEU A 230 -6.82 15.76 -9.01
CA LEU A 230 -6.25 14.42 -9.02
C LEU A 230 -4.76 14.44 -9.39
N LEU A 231 -4.39 15.17 -10.45
CA LEU A 231 -2.99 15.29 -10.89
C LEU A 231 -2.12 16.00 -9.85
N VAL A 232 -2.64 17.02 -9.15
CA VAL A 232 -1.94 17.66 -8.03
C VAL A 232 -1.68 16.65 -6.92
N ALA A 233 -2.70 15.91 -6.48
CA ALA A 233 -2.55 14.90 -5.44
C ALA A 233 -1.55 13.80 -5.84
N MET A 234 -1.63 13.29 -7.08
CA MET A 234 -0.68 12.31 -7.63
C MET A 234 0.76 12.82 -7.67
N GLY A 235 0.96 14.09 -8.10
CA GLY A 235 2.29 14.71 -8.15
C GLY A 235 2.90 14.86 -6.76
N VAL A 236 2.10 15.25 -5.77
CA VAL A 236 2.53 15.34 -4.37
C VAL A 236 2.80 13.96 -3.80
N ALA A 237 1.90 12.98 -4.02
CA ALA A 237 2.09 11.60 -3.60
C ALA A 237 3.40 11.02 -4.17
N PHE A 238 3.70 11.28 -5.44
CA PHE A 238 4.98 10.90 -6.05
C PHE A 238 6.18 11.51 -5.31
N ALA A 239 6.19 12.84 -5.13
CA ALA A 239 7.31 13.53 -4.51
C ALA A 239 7.55 13.08 -3.06
N VAL A 240 6.48 12.93 -2.28
CA VAL A 240 6.54 12.45 -0.89
C VAL A 240 6.95 10.99 -0.82
N SER A 241 6.46 10.14 -1.72
CA SER A 241 6.84 8.73 -1.83
C SER A 241 8.33 8.53 -2.12
N MET A 242 8.94 9.41 -2.92
CA MET A 242 10.39 9.39 -3.15
C MET A 242 11.20 9.48 -1.85
N VAL A 243 10.70 10.21 -0.87
CA VAL A 243 11.30 10.36 0.47
C VAL A 243 10.93 9.16 1.35
N ALA A 244 9.66 8.80 1.41
CA ALA A 244 9.14 7.73 2.27
C ALA A 244 9.76 6.37 1.95
N ILE A 245 9.91 6.02 0.67
CA ILE A 245 10.54 4.76 0.23
C ILE A 245 12.02 4.70 0.66
N ARG A 246 12.77 5.78 0.47
CA ARG A 246 14.18 5.86 0.88
C ARG A 246 14.31 5.77 2.39
N PHE A 247 13.44 6.47 3.12
CA PHE A 247 13.37 6.39 4.58
C PHE A 247 13.13 4.95 5.03
N LEU A 248 12.05 4.29 4.55
CA LEU A 248 11.71 2.93 4.98
C LEU A 248 12.83 1.94 4.63
N THR A 249 13.38 2.02 3.41
CA THR A 249 14.50 1.15 2.99
C THR A 249 15.72 1.29 3.90
N SER A 250 16.02 2.49 4.35
CA SER A 250 17.12 2.76 5.30
C SER A 250 16.77 2.30 6.72
N TYR A 251 15.53 2.53 7.13
CA TYR A 251 15.02 2.19 8.46
C TYR A 251 15.08 0.68 8.74
N VAL A 252 14.55 -0.14 7.82
CA VAL A 252 14.44 -1.59 8.00
C VAL A 252 15.79 -2.33 8.00
N LYS A 253 16.87 -1.66 7.59
CA LYS A 253 18.23 -2.19 7.70
C LYS A 253 18.76 -2.17 9.13
N LYS A 254 18.24 -1.29 9.98
CA LYS A 254 18.75 -1.03 11.34
C LYS A 254 17.70 -1.30 12.42
N HIS A 255 16.42 -1.28 12.06
CA HIS A 255 15.30 -1.38 12.99
C HIS A 255 14.31 -2.46 12.54
N ASP A 256 13.50 -2.90 13.49
CA ASP A 256 12.39 -3.82 13.26
C ASP A 256 11.06 -3.08 13.02
N PHE A 257 10.00 -3.82 12.73
CA PHE A 257 8.67 -3.25 12.46
C PHE A 257 7.86 -2.94 13.73
N THR A 258 8.43 -3.11 14.93
CA THR A 258 7.73 -2.88 16.22
C THR A 258 7.17 -1.46 16.33
N LEU A 259 7.90 -0.44 15.84
CA LEU A 259 7.43 0.95 15.87
C LEU A 259 6.13 1.12 15.07
N PHE A 260 6.08 0.56 13.87
CA PHE A 260 4.87 0.60 13.03
C PHE A 260 3.71 -0.18 13.65
N GLY A 261 4.01 -1.31 14.30
CA GLY A 261 3.03 -2.07 15.07
C GLY A 261 2.41 -1.26 16.20
N LYS A 262 3.23 -0.57 16.99
CA LYS A 262 2.77 0.32 18.07
C LYS A 262 1.93 1.47 17.52
N TYR A 263 2.39 2.13 16.45
CA TYR A 263 1.65 3.21 15.79
C TYR A 263 0.26 2.76 15.36
N ARG A 264 0.14 1.58 14.71
CA ARG A 264 -1.13 1.01 14.26
C ARG A 264 -2.09 0.74 15.42
N ILE A 265 -1.59 0.20 16.54
CA ILE A 265 -2.43 -0.05 17.74
C ILE A 265 -2.94 1.27 18.30
N VAL A 266 -2.08 2.28 18.45
CA VAL A 266 -2.49 3.60 18.94
C VAL A 266 -3.53 4.23 18.03
N LEU A 267 -3.27 4.28 16.71
CA LEU A 267 -4.20 4.84 15.73
C LEU A 267 -5.53 4.09 15.73
N GLY A 268 -5.51 2.74 15.70
CA GLY A 268 -6.72 1.93 15.73
C GLY A 268 -7.53 2.14 17.03
N SER A 269 -6.84 2.26 18.18
CA SER A 269 -7.51 2.55 19.45
C SER A 269 -8.16 3.93 19.47
N VAL A 270 -7.49 4.95 18.91
CA VAL A 270 -8.06 6.31 18.77
C VAL A 270 -9.29 6.29 17.87
N LEU A 271 -9.25 5.57 16.74
CA LEU A 271 -10.37 5.46 15.81
C LEU A 271 -11.56 4.73 16.45
N LEU A 272 -11.34 3.66 17.24
CA LEU A 272 -12.41 2.99 17.98
C LEU A 272 -13.03 3.91 19.04
N LEU A 273 -12.20 4.63 19.79
CA LEU A 273 -12.70 5.58 20.78
C LEU A 273 -13.51 6.70 20.11
N TYR A 274 -13.03 7.26 19.01
CA TYR A 274 -13.75 8.27 18.24
C TYR A 274 -15.09 7.74 17.73
N SER A 275 -15.10 6.54 17.15
CA SER A 275 -16.34 5.90 16.67
C SER A 275 -17.34 5.64 17.81
N PHE A 276 -16.83 5.23 18.98
CA PHE A 276 -17.65 5.02 20.16
C PHE A 276 -18.28 6.33 20.66
N VAL A 277 -17.50 7.39 20.82
CA VAL A 277 -18.01 8.71 21.26
C VAL A 277 -19.08 9.22 20.30
N ARG A 278 -18.89 9.04 19.00
CA ARG A 278 -19.84 9.48 17.96
C ARG A 278 -21.20 8.78 18.01
N LEU A 279 -21.31 7.62 18.69
CA LEU A 279 -22.60 6.95 18.91
C LEU A 279 -23.48 7.65 19.97
N PHE A 280 -22.88 8.53 20.78
CA PHE A 280 -23.58 9.23 21.89
C PHE A 280 -23.72 10.74 21.65
N VAL A 281 -23.19 11.24 20.54
CA VAL A 281 -23.31 12.64 20.11
C VAL A 281 -24.10 12.72 18.80
#